data_af6fab02ac4ecc436c8d13d0bf3a8945
#
_entry.id   af6fab02ac4ecc436c8d13d0bf3a8945
#
_cell.length_a   1.000
_cell.length_b   1.000
_cell.length_c   1.000
_cell.angle_alpha   90.00
_cell.angle_beta   90.00
_cell.angle_gamma   90.00
#
_symmetry.space_group_name_H-M   'P 1'
#
loop_
_entity.id
_entity.type
_entity.pdbx_description
1 polymer ?
#
loop_
_entity_poly.entity_id
_entity_poly.type
_entity_poly.pdbx_seq_one_letter_code
_entity_poly.pdbx_strand_id
1 'polypeptide(L)'
;QAFMQVPAGMIEAARIDGANHWQILWRVVCPMTKSSFITMGLMNFITCYNNYMWPSLITDSDSKMLVSQGLRKFFIEGGAYGTEWPLVMAGSAIIVLPLLILFAFTQKWFINGIGGDTGMKG
;
A
#
# COMPACT_ATOMS: atom_id res chain seq x y z
N GLN A 1 -12.93 8.52 -7.24
CA GLN A 1 -12.55 8.37 -8.67
C GLN A 1 -12.78 6.93 -9.16
N ALA A 2 -12.36 5.90 -8.41
CA ALA A 2 -12.56 4.49 -8.81
C ALA A 2 -14.05 4.14 -9.04
N PHE A 3 -14.93 4.66 -8.21
CA PHE A 3 -16.38 4.46 -8.38
C PHE A 3 -16.97 5.14 -9.61
N MET A 4 -16.35 6.23 -10.06
CA MET A 4 -16.77 6.92 -11.30
C MET A 4 -16.43 6.14 -12.57
N GLN A 5 -15.51 5.18 -12.49
CA GLN A 5 -15.14 4.31 -13.62
C GLN A 5 -16.13 3.16 -13.82
N VAL A 6 -17.03 2.92 -12.87
CA VAL A 6 -18.08 1.89 -13.02
C VAL A 6 -19.10 2.36 -14.04
N PRO A 7 -19.36 1.59 -15.12
CA PRO A 7 -20.32 1.95 -16.14
C PRO A 7 -21.73 2.16 -15.56
N ALA A 8 -22.36 3.29 -15.85
CA ALA A 8 -23.69 3.61 -15.35
C ALA A 8 -24.74 2.54 -15.67
N GLY A 9 -24.63 1.92 -16.86
CA GLY A 9 -25.54 0.87 -17.30
C GLY A 9 -25.53 -0.37 -16.37
N MET A 10 -24.42 -0.69 -15.72
CA MET A 10 -24.40 -1.81 -14.75
C MET A 10 -25.14 -1.46 -13.46
N ILE A 11 -25.08 -0.20 -13.05
CA ILE A 11 -25.80 0.29 -11.87
C ILE A 11 -27.31 0.34 -12.19
N GLU A 12 -27.67 0.79 -13.41
CA GLU A 12 -29.05 0.84 -13.87
C GLU A 12 -29.66 -0.56 -14.02
N ALA A 13 -28.94 -1.50 -14.60
CA ALA A 13 -29.37 -2.89 -14.68
C ALA A 13 -29.64 -3.50 -13.29
N ALA A 14 -28.72 -3.29 -12.34
CA ALA A 14 -28.90 -3.78 -10.98
C ALA A 14 -30.12 -3.12 -10.27
N ARG A 15 -30.44 -1.87 -10.60
CA ARG A 15 -31.67 -1.21 -10.10
C ARG A 15 -32.95 -1.81 -10.70
N ILE A 16 -32.92 -2.14 -11.99
CA ILE A 16 -34.04 -2.81 -12.67
C ILE A 16 -34.30 -4.18 -12.04
N ASP A 17 -33.23 -4.90 -11.66
CA ASP A 17 -33.29 -6.17 -10.93
C ASP A 17 -33.77 -6.03 -9.48
N GLY A 18 -34.11 -4.80 -9.02
CA GLY A 18 -34.62 -4.54 -7.68
C GLY A 18 -33.56 -4.48 -6.57
N ALA A 19 -32.28 -4.35 -6.93
CA ALA A 19 -31.21 -4.26 -5.94
C ALA A 19 -31.25 -2.93 -5.18
N ASN A 20 -31.16 -3.01 -3.84
CA ASN A 20 -31.04 -1.83 -2.98
C ASN A 20 -29.63 -1.20 -3.14
N HIS A 21 -29.47 0.08 -2.78
CA HIS A 21 -28.20 0.82 -2.86
C HIS A 21 -27.02 0.09 -2.18
N TRP A 22 -27.25 -0.54 -1.04
CA TRP A 22 -26.25 -1.35 -0.35
C TRP A 22 -25.85 -2.61 -1.12
N GLN A 23 -26.81 -3.25 -1.78
CA GLN A 23 -26.56 -4.42 -2.61
C GLN A 23 -25.77 -4.04 -3.86
N ILE A 24 -26.10 -2.92 -4.49
CA ILE A 24 -25.35 -2.38 -5.64
C ILE A 24 -23.91 -2.07 -5.22
N LEU A 25 -23.72 -1.40 -4.09
CA LEU A 25 -22.38 -1.06 -3.59
C LEU A 25 -21.52 -2.33 -3.38
N TRP A 26 -22.04 -3.30 -2.61
CA TRP A 26 -21.25 -4.46 -2.21
C TRP A 26 -21.14 -5.56 -3.27
N ARG A 27 -22.16 -5.73 -4.13
CA ARG A 27 -22.20 -6.79 -5.14
C ARG A 27 -21.73 -6.37 -6.51
N VAL A 28 -21.82 -5.08 -6.85
CA VAL A 28 -21.46 -4.56 -8.16
C VAL A 28 -20.22 -3.65 -8.06
N VAL A 29 -20.31 -2.56 -7.33
CA VAL A 29 -19.29 -1.52 -7.32
C VAL A 29 -17.99 -1.98 -6.65
N CYS A 30 -18.06 -2.53 -5.44
CA CYS A 30 -16.88 -2.98 -4.70
C CYS A 30 -16.06 -4.06 -5.42
N PRO A 31 -16.65 -5.14 -5.99
CA PRO A 31 -15.86 -6.12 -6.72
C PRO A 31 -15.26 -5.59 -8.02
N MET A 32 -15.92 -4.65 -8.69
CA MET A 32 -15.36 -4.01 -9.88
C MET A 32 -14.18 -3.08 -9.57
N THR A 33 -14.21 -2.43 -8.42
CA THR A 33 -13.17 -1.47 -7.99
C THR A 33 -12.14 -2.08 -7.04
N LYS A 34 -12.15 -3.41 -6.84
CA LYS A 34 -11.24 -4.11 -5.91
C LYS A 34 -9.76 -3.80 -6.15
N SER A 35 -9.35 -3.67 -7.41
CA SER A 35 -7.97 -3.38 -7.78
C SER A 35 -7.54 -1.98 -7.27
N SER A 36 -8.41 -0.98 -7.35
CA SER A 36 -8.17 0.37 -6.81
C SER A 36 -8.06 0.35 -5.29
N PHE A 37 -8.89 -0.43 -4.59
CA PHE A 37 -8.78 -0.59 -3.14
C PHE A 37 -7.46 -1.24 -2.72
N ILE A 38 -7.01 -2.28 -3.44
CA ILE A 38 -5.74 -2.95 -3.16
C ILE A 38 -4.57 -2.00 -3.41
N THR A 39 -4.60 -1.24 -4.50
CA THR A 39 -3.58 -0.24 -4.83
C THR A 39 -3.50 0.85 -3.74
N MET A 40 -4.65 1.38 -3.31
CA MET A 40 -4.71 2.39 -2.26
C MET A 40 -4.23 1.85 -0.91
N GLY A 41 -4.61 0.62 -0.57
CA GLY A 41 -4.13 -0.08 0.62
C GLY A 41 -2.62 -0.26 0.60
N LEU A 42 -2.05 -0.69 -0.53
CA LEU A 42 -0.61 -0.84 -0.71
C LEU A 42 0.13 0.49 -0.54
N MET A 43 -0.36 1.56 -1.17
CA MET A 43 0.24 2.90 -1.05
C MET A 43 0.21 3.41 0.41
N ASN A 44 -0.91 3.23 1.11
CA ASN A 44 -1.00 3.58 2.52
C ASN A 44 -0.06 2.74 3.39
N PHE A 45 0.03 1.43 3.11
CA PHE A 45 0.96 0.56 3.83
C PHE A 45 2.40 1.02 3.65
N ILE A 46 2.84 1.31 2.41
CA ILE A 46 4.20 1.82 2.12
C ILE A 46 4.45 3.14 2.86
N THR A 47 3.47 4.04 2.85
CA THR A 47 3.58 5.34 3.55
C THR A 47 3.72 5.16 5.06
N CYS A 48 2.91 4.30 5.66
CA CYS A 48 2.99 3.99 7.09
C CYS A 48 4.30 3.27 7.45
N TYR A 49 4.75 2.34 6.60
CA TYR A 49 5.98 1.59 6.80
C TYR A 49 7.22 2.48 6.78
N ASN A 50 7.25 3.47 5.88
CA ASN A 50 8.35 4.43 5.76
C ASN A 50 8.19 5.63 6.72
N ASN A 51 7.12 5.69 7.50
CA ASN A 51 6.90 6.80 8.41
C ASN A 51 7.91 6.75 9.56
N TYR A 52 8.78 7.76 9.61
CA TYR A 52 9.83 7.90 10.62
C TYR A 52 9.54 9.07 11.56
N MET A 53 9.09 10.19 11.03
CA MET A 53 9.09 11.47 11.73
C MET A 53 8.18 11.47 12.96
N TRP A 54 6.91 11.09 12.80
CA TRP A 54 5.95 11.08 13.90
C TRP A 54 6.28 10.06 14.98
N PRO A 55 6.59 8.78 14.65
CA PRO A 55 6.98 7.81 15.66
C PRO A 55 8.24 8.22 16.43
N SER A 56 9.21 8.89 15.78
CA SER A 56 10.43 9.32 16.45
C SER A 56 10.22 10.45 17.47
N LEU A 57 9.13 11.22 17.31
CA LEU A 57 8.78 12.29 18.27
C LEU A 57 8.02 11.77 19.48
N ILE A 58 7.34 10.63 19.36
CA ILE A 58 6.43 10.13 20.39
C ILE A 58 7.04 8.95 21.16
N THR A 59 7.96 8.21 20.54
CA THR A 59 8.49 6.96 21.08
C THR A 59 9.91 7.15 21.59
N ASP A 60 10.08 7.15 22.91
CA ASP A 60 11.39 7.19 23.59
C ASP A 60 11.89 5.79 24.01
N SER A 61 11.11 4.75 23.77
CA SER A 61 11.41 3.39 24.23
C SER A 61 11.90 2.50 23.11
N ASP A 62 13.07 1.91 23.27
CA ASP A 62 13.70 0.99 22.32
C ASP A 62 12.81 -0.23 21.97
N SER A 63 11.98 -0.68 22.92
CA SER A 63 11.10 -1.83 22.73
C SER A 63 9.88 -1.55 21.82
N LYS A 64 9.61 -0.29 21.50
CA LYS A 64 8.44 0.14 20.69
C LYS A 64 8.85 0.84 19.41
N MET A 65 10.10 0.73 19.00
CA MET A 65 10.59 1.35 17.77
C MET A 65 9.98 0.72 16.52
N LEU A 66 9.66 1.58 15.57
CA LEU A 66 9.33 1.14 14.21
C LEU A 66 10.60 0.73 13.44
N VAL A 67 10.40 -0.08 12.41
CA VAL A 67 11.48 -0.61 11.56
C VAL A 67 12.32 0.52 10.94
N SER A 68 11.67 1.61 10.51
CA SER A 68 12.32 2.81 9.97
C SER A 68 13.20 3.54 11.00
N GLN A 69 12.79 3.55 12.26
CA GLN A 69 13.58 4.12 13.36
C GLN A 69 14.79 3.25 13.69
N GLY A 70 14.61 1.92 13.72
CA GLY A 70 15.69 0.97 13.95
C GLY A 70 16.81 1.10 12.90
N LEU A 71 16.46 1.19 11.62
CA LEU A 71 17.44 1.37 10.55
C LEU A 71 18.26 2.66 10.72
N ARG A 72 17.61 3.76 11.09
CA ARG A 72 18.31 5.02 11.33
C ARG A 72 19.30 4.94 12.50
N LYS A 73 18.97 4.18 13.54
CA LYS A 73 19.86 3.98 14.69
C LYS A 73 21.21 3.39 14.25
N PHE A 74 21.20 2.40 13.34
CA PHE A 74 22.42 1.84 12.76
C PHE A 74 23.27 2.87 12.00
N PHE A 75 22.64 3.86 11.36
CA PHE A 75 23.36 4.93 10.67
C PHE A 75 23.98 5.95 11.65
N ILE A 76 23.31 6.26 12.75
CA ILE A 76 23.70 7.33 13.67
C ILE A 76 24.69 6.82 14.71
N GLU A 77 24.49 5.63 15.28
CA GLU A 77 25.34 5.07 16.32
C GLU A 77 26.74 4.71 15.79
N GLY A 78 26.89 4.45 14.48
CA GLY A 78 28.19 4.27 13.83
C GLY A 78 29.03 5.56 13.64
N GLY A 79 28.45 6.72 13.91
CA GLY A 79 29.00 8.02 13.48
C GLY A 79 30.31 8.47 14.14
N ALA A 80 30.73 7.91 15.26
CA ALA A 80 31.98 8.29 15.95
C ALA A 80 33.19 7.40 15.62
N TYR A 81 32.95 6.15 15.17
CA TYR A 81 34.01 5.16 14.92
C TYR A 81 33.94 4.49 13.53
N GLY A 82 33.13 4.99 12.65
CA GLY A 82 32.90 4.46 11.31
C GLY A 82 31.64 3.60 11.25
N THR A 83 30.82 3.87 10.21
CA THR A 83 29.59 3.12 9.96
C THR A 83 29.94 1.68 9.57
N GLU A 84 29.40 0.71 10.29
CA GLU A 84 29.53 -0.71 9.91
C GLU A 84 28.65 -1.03 8.69
N TRP A 85 29.13 -0.69 7.52
CA TRP A 85 28.42 -0.84 6.25
C TRP A 85 27.84 -2.24 6.02
N PRO A 86 28.54 -3.34 6.34
CA PRO A 86 27.97 -4.67 6.18
C PRO A 86 26.69 -4.88 7.01
N LEU A 87 26.65 -4.36 8.23
CA LEU A 87 25.52 -4.48 9.14
C LEU A 87 24.33 -3.64 8.65
N VAL A 88 24.61 -2.43 8.18
CA VAL A 88 23.61 -1.52 7.59
C VAL A 88 22.99 -2.14 6.34
N MET A 89 23.80 -2.74 5.46
CA MET A 89 23.32 -3.42 4.25
C MET A 89 22.47 -4.63 4.58
N ALA A 90 22.89 -5.46 5.53
CA ALA A 90 22.13 -6.61 5.99
C ALA A 90 20.78 -6.19 6.63
N GLY A 91 20.79 -5.19 7.48
CA GLY A 91 19.58 -4.62 8.09
C GLY A 91 18.61 -4.06 7.03
N SER A 92 19.14 -3.32 6.06
CA SER A 92 18.34 -2.78 4.95
C SER A 92 17.70 -3.89 4.10
N ALA A 93 18.43 -4.95 3.79
CA ALA A 93 17.92 -6.09 3.05
C ALA A 93 16.76 -6.78 3.78
N ILE A 94 16.90 -7.00 5.09
CA ILE A 94 15.84 -7.60 5.93
C ILE A 94 14.59 -6.71 5.96
N ILE A 95 14.78 -5.39 6.03
CA ILE A 95 13.69 -4.41 6.10
C ILE A 95 12.94 -4.32 4.78
N VAL A 96 13.63 -4.40 3.65
CA VAL A 96 13.01 -4.32 2.31
C VAL A 96 12.30 -5.62 1.94
N LEU A 97 12.74 -6.76 2.47
CA LEU A 97 12.23 -8.09 2.10
C LEU A 97 10.71 -8.23 2.28
N PRO A 98 10.08 -7.87 3.43
CA PRO A 98 8.63 -7.97 3.58
C PRO A 98 7.88 -7.09 2.59
N LEU A 99 8.44 -5.92 2.24
CA LEU A 99 7.85 -5.02 1.26
C LEU A 99 7.86 -5.63 -0.15
N LEU A 100 8.97 -6.27 -0.54
CA LEU A 100 9.10 -6.98 -1.81
C LEU A 100 8.12 -8.16 -1.90
N ILE A 101 7.98 -8.93 -0.82
CA ILE A 101 7.04 -10.04 -0.75
C ILE A 101 5.61 -9.53 -0.94
N LEU A 102 5.23 -8.50 -0.20
CA LEU A 102 3.90 -7.89 -0.30
C LEU A 102 3.65 -7.34 -1.71
N PHE A 103 4.63 -6.69 -2.32
CA PHE A 103 4.54 -6.22 -3.70
C PHE A 103 4.39 -7.37 -4.69
N ALA A 104 5.15 -8.45 -4.56
CA ALA A 104 5.07 -9.63 -5.44
C ALA A 104 3.66 -10.26 -5.42
N PHE A 105 2.98 -10.28 -4.26
CA PHE A 105 1.61 -10.75 -4.16
C PHE A 105 0.58 -9.77 -4.75
N THR A 106 0.81 -8.47 -4.64
CA THR A 106 -0.16 -7.45 -5.03
C THR A 106 0.08 -6.86 -6.41
N GLN A 107 1.24 -7.09 -7.04
CA GLN A 107 1.64 -6.49 -8.32
C GLN A 107 0.62 -6.67 -9.44
N LYS A 108 -0.03 -7.84 -9.53
CA LYS A 108 -1.04 -8.10 -10.56
C LYS A 108 -2.29 -7.21 -10.43
N TRP A 109 -2.70 -6.91 -9.20
CA TRP A 109 -3.83 -5.99 -8.98
C TRP A 109 -3.43 -4.53 -9.11
N PHE A 110 -2.17 -4.22 -8.77
CA PHE A 110 -1.59 -2.90 -8.93
C PHE A 110 -1.52 -2.51 -10.42
N ILE A 111 -1.03 -3.41 -11.27
CA ILE A 111 -0.96 -3.19 -12.72
C ILE A 111 -2.37 -3.02 -13.31
N ASN A 112 -3.33 -3.84 -12.90
CA ASN A 112 -4.71 -3.73 -13.33
C ASN A 112 -5.41 -2.46 -12.81
N GLY A 113 -5.01 -1.95 -11.63
CA GLY A 113 -5.56 -0.73 -11.06
C GLY A 113 -5.07 0.54 -11.73
N ILE A 114 -3.82 0.55 -12.20
CA ILE A 114 -3.23 1.69 -12.91
C ILE A 114 -3.45 1.58 -14.44
N GLY A 115 -3.41 0.36 -14.97
CA GLY A 115 -3.52 0.10 -16.41
C GLY A 115 -4.95 0.12 -16.95
N GLY A 116 -5.97 0.17 -16.10
CA GLY A 116 -7.38 0.19 -16.54
C GLY A 116 -7.79 1.44 -17.33
N ASP A 117 -6.94 2.46 -17.38
CA ASP A 117 -7.24 3.73 -18.07
C ASP A 117 -6.54 3.86 -19.45
N THR A 118 -5.71 2.90 -19.87
CA THR A 118 -4.96 2.97 -21.14
C THR A 118 -5.36 1.94 -22.19
N GLY A 119 -6.37 1.14 -21.93
CA GLY A 119 -6.75 0.05 -22.82
C GLY A 119 -8.14 0.19 -23.42
N MET A 120 -8.19 0.72 -24.63
CA MET A 120 -9.23 0.56 -25.66
C MET A 120 -10.08 1.78 -25.97
N LYS A 121 -9.50 2.70 -26.70
CA LYS A 121 -10.19 3.27 -27.84
C LYS A 121 -9.50 2.72 -29.10
N GLY A 122 -10.06 1.71 -29.65
CA GLY A 122 -9.88 1.24 -30.99
C GLY A 122 -11.23 0.95 -31.58
#